data_347db1cf3f8d59e1b65b4aa3bb624f3f
#
_entry.id   347db1cf3f8d59e1b65b4aa3bb624f3f
#
_cell.length_a   1.000
_cell.length_b   1.000
_cell.length_c   1.000
_cell.angle_alpha   90.00
_cell.angle_beta   90.00
_cell.angle_gamma   90.00
#
_symmetry.space_group_name_H-M   'P 1'
#
loop_
_entity.id
_entity.type
_entity.pdbx_description
1 polymer ?
#
loop_
_entity_poly.entity_id
_entity_poly.type
_entity_poly.pdbx_seq_one_letter_code
_entity_poly.pdbx_strand_id
1 'polypeptide(L)'
;VIRPRARILHGHDWVYSSEVLKVFGQPANGDVISLKDGRDKMLGSAIYNGASQIVARRFSRQRQDLDEDFFARRISQAVAWREQQGCDRELCRMVWSEADGLPGVVADRYGDVVVLQLLTCAMDQRKDLIVSVLAALPGVRHVVGRNDASVRTAEGLPLETGMWHGEDPGEREVDLRGVRFFVNFLQGQKTGLYLDQAENYALVAAQARGRRVLDCFSNQGGFAIACALAGAADVTAVESGAESAARLRDNASRNGVEVGVAEEDVFSFLNTADRRNEKYDLVILDPPSFTRARSKVHDALRGYRDLHLRGAGVLSAQGVLATFSCSHHVSAGDFETAAAAGLADARRSARVLRRLTQSADHPVALHLPETGYLKGLLLEAMPGR
;
A
#
# COMPACT_ATOMS: atom_id res chain seq x y z
N VAL A 1 25.28 4.42 -20.39
CA VAL A 1 26.40 4.70 -19.44
C VAL A 1 25.93 5.64 -18.37
N ILE A 2 26.26 5.32 -17.14
CA ILE A 2 25.80 6.01 -15.92
C ILE A 2 26.86 7.02 -15.46
N ARG A 3 26.42 8.19 -14.99
CA ARG A 3 27.29 9.23 -14.43
C ARG A 3 27.95 8.77 -13.13
N PRO A 4 29.17 9.26 -12.81
CA PRO A 4 29.74 9.12 -11.47
C PRO A 4 28.79 9.67 -10.40
N ARG A 5 28.74 9.00 -9.24
CA ARG A 5 27.85 9.32 -8.09
C ARG A 5 26.35 9.03 -8.29
N ALA A 6 25.94 8.40 -9.40
CA ALA A 6 24.57 7.91 -9.53
C ALA A 6 24.23 6.88 -8.45
N ARG A 7 23.00 6.88 -7.96
CA ARG A 7 22.56 6.01 -6.86
C ARG A 7 22.73 4.52 -7.15
N ILE A 8 22.61 4.11 -8.41
CA ILE A 8 22.82 2.72 -8.84
C ILE A 8 24.21 2.19 -8.50
N LEU A 9 25.23 3.05 -8.45
CA LEU A 9 26.59 2.68 -8.06
C LEU A 9 26.71 2.37 -6.56
N HIS A 10 25.74 2.82 -5.77
CA HIS A 10 25.59 2.57 -4.34
C HIS A 10 24.52 1.51 -4.03
N GLY A 11 24.10 0.74 -5.04
CA GLY A 11 23.21 -0.41 -4.89
C GLY A 11 21.77 -0.18 -5.27
N HIS A 12 21.28 1.05 -5.43
CA HIS A 12 19.92 1.36 -5.84
C HIS A 12 19.62 0.79 -7.24
N ASP A 13 18.35 0.49 -7.54
CA ASP A 13 17.97 -0.12 -8.83
C ASP A 13 17.38 0.86 -9.85
N TRP A 14 17.11 2.11 -9.44
CA TRP A 14 16.58 3.13 -10.33
C TRP A 14 17.68 4.05 -10.87
N VAL A 15 17.54 4.40 -12.15
CA VAL A 15 18.35 5.41 -12.83
C VAL A 15 17.44 6.53 -13.29
N TYR A 16 17.71 7.75 -12.85
CA TYR A 16 17.01 8.94 -13.29
C TYR A 16 17.64 9.55 -14.55
N SER A 17 16.88 10.30 -15.33
CA SER A 17 17.36 10.95 -16.56
C SER A 17 18.62 11.78 -16.32
N SER A 18 18.70 12.49 -15.17
CA SER A 18 19.86 13.29 -14.78
C SER A 18 21.13 12.46 -14.48
N GLU A 19 20.99 11.16 -14.22
CA GLU A 19 22.08 10.23 -13.91
C GLU A 19 22.67 9.54 -15.15
N VAL A 20 22.05 9.75 -16.31
CA VAL A 20 22.54 9.20 -17.60
C VAL A 20 23.65 10.07 -18.15
N LEU A 21 24.81 9.47 -18.47
CA LEU A 21 25.92 10.12 -19.13
C LEU A 21 25.79 10.03 -20.66
N LYS A 22 25.52 8.83 -21.17
CA LYS A 22 25.41 8.55 -22.59
C LYS A 22 24.53 7.33 -22.84
N VAL A 23 23.73 7.39 -23.89
CA VAL A 23 22.97 6.27 -24.44
C VAL A 23 23.66 5.81 -25.73
N PHE A 24 23.86 4.51 -25.90
CA PHE A 24 24.30 3.88 -27.11
C PHE A 24 23.14 3.17 -27.79
N GLY A 25 23.06 3.28 -29.09
CA GLY A 25 21.89 2.80 -29.85
C GLY A 25 20.67 3.71 -29.69
N GLN A 26 19.55 3.18 -30.07
CA GLN A 26 18.22 3.86 -29.96
C GLN A 26 17.23 2.91 -29.30
N PRO A 27 17.35 2.69 -27.96
CA PRO A 27 16.43 1.79 -27.29
C PRO A 27 15.01 2.37 -27.33
N ALA A 28 14.03 1.52 -27.67
CA ALA A 28 12.63 1.83 -27.56
C ALA A 28 12.13 1.69 -26.11
N ASN A 29 11.03 2.36 -25.78
CA ASN A 29 10.40 2.20 -24.47
C ASN A 29 9.95 0.74 -24.29
N GLY A 30 10.34 0.13 -23.18
CA GLY A 30 10.07 -1.29 -22.89
C GLY A 30 11.24 -2.23 -23.24
N ASP A 31 12.29 -1.74 -23.88
CA ASP A 31 13.47 -2.56 -24.19
C ASP A 31 14.23 -2.96 -22.92
N VAL A 32 14.89 -4.11 -23.01
CA VAL A 32 15.91 -4.54 -22.06
C VAL A 32 17.26 -3.97 -22.51
N ILE A 33 17.88 -3.21 -21.61
CA ILE A 33 19.18 -2.57 -21.86
C ILE A 33 20.26 -3.04 -20.88
N SER A 34 21.50 -2.94 -21.31
CA SER A 34 22.66 -3.13 -20.44
C SER A 34 23.10 -1.81 -19.81
N LEU A 35 23.20 -1.77 -18.49
CA LEU A 35 23.74 -0.62 -17.75
C LEU A 35 25.27 -0.79 -17.58
N LYS A 36 26.03 0.29 -17.81
CA LYS A 36 27.47 0.33 -17.61
C LYS A 36 27.89 1.60 -16.87
N ASP A 37 28.95 1.53 -16.10
CA ASP A 37 29.57 2.71 -15.51
C ASP A 37 30.47 3.45 -16.52
N GLY A 38 31.05 4.58 -16.09
CA GLY A 38 31.95 5.38 -16.93
C GLY A 38 33.27 4.69 -17.31
N ARG A 39 33.57 3.51 -16.74
CA ARG A 39 34.75 2.68 -17.06
C ARG A 39 34.36 1.44 -17.87
N ASP A 40 33.18 1.43 -18.47
CA ASP A 40 32.60 0.32 -19.25
C ASP A 40 32.30 -0.95 -18.44
N LYS A 41 32.36 -0.88 -17.11
CA LYS A 41 32.02 -2.01 -16.25
C LYS A 41 30.49 -2.24 -16.28
N MET A 42 30.09 -3.49 -16.52
CA MET A 42 28.69 -3.91 -16.49
C MET A 42 28.08 -3.74 -15.09
N LEU A 43 26.91 -3.11 -15.02
CA LEU A 43 26.13 -2.91 -13.80
C LEU A 43 24.86 -3.80 -13.75
N GLY A 44 24.52 -4.44 -14.87
CA GLY A 44 23.38 -5.34 -14.99
C GLY A 44 22.44 -5.01 -16.14
N SER A 45 21.34 -5.75 -16.20
CA SER A 45 20.22 -5.54 -17.13
C SER A 45 19.13 -4.69 -16.48
N ALA A 46 18.51 -3.81 -17.26
CA ALA A 46 17.44 -2.93 -16.84
C ALA A 46 16.36 -2.80 -17.92
N ILE A 47 15.13 -2.52 -17.51
CA ILE A 47 14.08 -2.07 -18.41
C ILE A 47 14.27 -0.57 -18.68
N TYR A 48 13.97 -0.12 -19.89
CA TYR A 48 14.14 1.26 -20.32
C TYR A 48 12.79 1.92 -20.63
N ASN A 49 12.64 3.18 -20.21
CA ASN A 49 11.59 4.07 -20.69
C ASN A 49 12.10 5.51 -20.74
N GLY A 50 12.33 6.04 -21.93
CA GLY A 50 12.82 7.40 -22.14
C GLY A 50 11.81 8.49 -21.81
N ALA A 51 10.51 8.17 -21.72
CA ALA A 51 9.45 9.09 -21.34
C ALA A 51 9.30 9.23 -19.80
N SER A 52 9.80 8.26 -19.04
CA SER A 52 9.72 8.26 -17.58
C SER A 52 10.85 9.06 -16.94
N GLN A 53 10.61 9.66 -15.77
CA GLN A 53 11.68 10.25 -14.95
C GLN A 53 12.70 9.20 -14.48
N ILE A 54 12.24 7.98 -14.19
CA ILE A 54 13.06 6.81 -13.91
C ILE A 54 13.29 6.10 -15.23
N VAL A 55 14.31 6.55 -15.95
CA VAL A 55 14.58 6.10 -17.34
C VAL A 55 15.06 4.66 -17.43
N ALA A 56 15.59 4.10 -16.35
CA ALA A 56 15.92 2.68 -16.30
C ALA A 56 15.70 2.11 -14.89
N ARG A 57 15.17 0.87 -14.84
CA ARG A 57 14.96 0.10 -13.62
C ARG A 57 15.71 -1.21 -13.75
N ARG A 58 16.77 -1.39 -12.96
CA ARG A 58 17.57 -2.61 -12.98
C ARG A 58 16.81 -3.75 -12.34
N PHE A 59 16.70 -4.88 -13.03
CA PHE A 59 16.05 -6.10 -12.53
C PHE A 59 17.04 -7.27 -12.34
N SER A 60 18.26 -7.12 -12.86
CA SER A 60 19.33 -8.10 -12.66
C SER A 60 20.70 -7.41 -12.63
N ARG A 61 21.60 -7.89 -11.77
CA ARG A 61 23.02 -7.46 -11.74
C ARG A 61 23.86 -8.17 -12.79
N GLN A 62 23.29 -9.19 -13.43
CA GLN A 62 23.90 -9.93 -14.52
C GLN A 62 23.21 -9.57 -15.84
N ARG A 63 23.76 -10.02 -16.95
CA ARG A 63 23.07 -9.98 -18.23
C ARG A 63 21.91 -10.97 -18.20
N GLN A 64 20.71 -10.47 -18.41
CA GLN A 64 19.47 -11.23 -18.30
C GLN A 64 18.43 -10.63 -19.24
N ASP A 65 17.67 -11.47 -19.91
CA ASP A 65 16.50 -11.09 -20.69
C ASP A 65 15.21 -11.32 -19.88
N LEU A 66 14.10 -10.74 -20.32
CA LEU A 66 12.78 -10.92 -19.74
C LEU A 66 12.02 -12.00 -20.52
N ASP A 67 12.43 -13.25 -20.35
CA ASP A 67 11.87 -14.45 -20.94
C ASP A 67 10.96 -15.21 -19.95
N GLU A 68 10.33 -16.28 -20.40
CA GLU A 68 9.44 -17.12 -19.59
C GLU A 68 10.17 -17.69 -18.36
N ASP A 69 11.37 -18.21 -18.54
CA ASP A 69 12.18 -18.77 -17.45
C ASP A 69 12.50 -17.73 -16.38
N PHE A 70 12.76 -16.47 -16.80
CA PHE A 70 12.96 -15.38 -15.86
C PHE A 70 11.72 -15.12 -15.03
N PHE A 71 10.55 -14.95 -15.67
CA PHE A 71 9.31 -14.68 -14.94
C PHE A 71 8.92 -15.85 -14.05
N ALA A 72 8.96 -17.07 -14.56
CA ALA A 72 8.63 -18.28 -13.77
C ALA A 72 9.52 -18.40 -12.53
N ARG A 73 10.83 -18.23 -12.68
CA ARG A 73 11.78 -18.27 -11.56
C ARG A 73 11.53 -17.15 -10.55
N ARG A 74 11.35 -15.88 -11.01
CA ARG A 74 11.17 -14.75 -10.12
C ARG A 74 9.85 -14.79 -9.35
N ILE A 75 8.76 -15.16 -10.01
CA ILE A 75 7.45 -15.32 -9.39
C ILE A 75 7.49 -16.46 -8.37
N SER A 76 8.09 -17.62 -8.73
CA SER A 76 8.24 -18.74 -7.79
C SER A 76 9.09 -18.37 -6.57
N GLN A 77 10.16 -17.59 -6.75
CA GLN A 77 10.99 -17.10 -5.64
C GLN A 77 10.20 -16.14 -4.73
N ALA A 78 9.40 -15.24 -5.31
CA ALA A 78 8.56 -14.32 -4.57
C ALA A 78 7.49 -15.04 -3.73
N VAL A 79 6.82 -16.05 -4.30
CA VAL A 79 5.85 -16.89 -3.60
C VAL A 79 6.53 -17.69 -2.48
N ALA A 80 7.63 -18.38 -2.76
CA ALA A 80 8.35 -19.17 -1.76
C ALA A 80 8.86 -18.30 -0.60
N TRP A 81 9.28 -17.07 -0.87
CA TRP A 81 9.70 -16.15 0.18
C TRP A 81 8.53 -15.82 1.12
N ARG A 82 7.33 -15.54 0.59
CA ARG A 82 6.13 -15.26 1.41
C ARG A 82 5.74 -16.45 2.25
N GLU A 83 5.83 -17.65 1.72
CA GLU A 83 5.62 -18.88 2.49
C GLU A 83 6.61 -19.01 3.67
N GLN A 84 7.88 -18.70 3.46
CA GLN A 84 8.90 -18.67 4.51
C GLN A 84 8.64 -17.62 5.58
N GLN A 85 7.99 -16.50 5.20
CA GLN A 85 7.57 -15.46 6.15
C GLN A 85 6.24 -15.80 6.87
N GLY A 86 5.61 -16.93 6.58
CA GLY A 86 4.33 -17.33 7.17
C GLY A 86 3.13 -16.55 6.63
N CYS A 87 3.25 -15.92 5.46
CA CYS A 87 2.14 -15.30 4.79
C CYS A 87 1.13 -16.35 4.29
N ASP A 88 -0.14 -15.97 4.22
CA ASP A 88 -1.17 -16.82 3.66
C ASP A 88 -0.88 -17.09 2.18
N ARG A 89 -0.99 -18.35 1.74
CA ARG A 89 -0.73 -18.74 0.35
C ARG A 89 -1.84 -18.33 -0.60
N GLU A 90 -3.06 -18.22 -0.08
CA GLU A 90 -4.26 -17.94 -0.88
C GLU A 90 -4.73 -16.50 -0.76
N LEU A 91 -4.19 -15.75 0.21
CA LEU A 91 -4.54 -14.35 0.41
C LEU A 91 -3.31 -13.52 0.77
N CYS A 92 -2.60 -13.05 -0.24
CA CYS A 92 -1.42 -12.21 -0.06
C CYS A 92 -1.06 -11.43 -1.33
N ARG A 93 -0.24 -10.41 -1.18
CA ARG A 93 0.56 -9.85 -2.27
C ARG A 93 1.66 -10.83 -2.66
N MET A 94 1.47 -11.55 -3.76
CA MET A 94 2.43 -12.55 -4.26
C MET A 94 3.69 -11.91 -4.83
N VAL A 95 3.54 -10.74 -5.49
CA VAL A 95 4.63 -10.01 -6.14
C VAL A 95 4.52 -8.53 -5.79
N TRP A 96 5.62 -7.98 -5.27
CA TRP A 96 5.77 -6.58 -4.92
C TRP A 96 6.90 -5.92 -5.70
N SER A 97 6.67 -5.74 -7.00
CA SER A 97 7.47 -4.89 -7.90
C SER A 97 8.98 -5.11 -7.75
N GLU A 98 9.74 -4.03 -7.59
CA GLU A 98 11.19 -4.04 -7.45
C GLU A 98 11.68 -4.85 -6.26
N ALA A 99 10.90 -4.95 -5.18
CA ALA A 99 11.30 -5.74 -4.01
C ALA A 99 11.44 -7.24 -4.33
N ASP A 100 10.73 -7.72 -5.35
CA ASP A 100 10.84 -9.08 -5.88
C ASP A 100 11.67 -9.15 -7.17
N GLY A 101 12.31 -8.05 -7.58
CA GLY A 101 13.10 -7.97 -8.81
C GLY A 101 12.26 -8.02 -10.09
N LEU A 102 11.00 -7.61 -10.02
CA LEU A 102 10.02 -7.53 -11.10
C LEU A 102 9.47 -6.09 -11.23
N PRO A 103 10.28 -5.12 -11.67
CA PRO A 103 9.93 -3.70 -11.63
C PRO A 103 8.61 -3.37 -12.29
N GLY A 104 7.63 -2.92 -11.51
CA GLY A 104 6.30 -2.56 -12.00
C GLY A 104 5.30 -3.71 -12.08
N VAL A 105 5.63 -4.92 -11.62
CA VAL A 105 4.66 -6.01 -11.48
C VAL A 105 4.13 -6.04 -10.06
N VAL A 106 2.82 -5.92 -9.90
CA VAL A 106 2.11 -6.12 -8.63
C VAL A 106 1.07 -7.21 -8.84
N ALA A 107 1.14 -8.27 -8.04
CA ALA A 107 0.18 -9.37 -8.12
C ALA A 107 -0.34 -9.72 -6.72
N ASP A 108 -1.66 -9.67 -6.55
CA ASP A 108 -2.37 -10.04 -5.33
C ASP A 108 -3.18 -11.31 -5.58
N ARG A 109 -3.06 -12.29 -4.70
CA ARG A 109 -3.81 -13.54 -4.76
C ARG A 109 -5.00 -13.50 -3.82
N TYR A 110 -6.14 -13.98 -4.30
CA TYR A 110 -7.40 -14.16 -3.60
C TYR A 110 -7.97 -15.54 -3.92
N GLY A 111 -7.47 -16.57 -3.25
CA GLY A 111 -7.83 -17.96 -3.53
C GLY A 111 -7.39 -18.41 -4.94
N ASP A 112 -8.37 -18.64 -5.79
CA ASP A 112 -8.16 -19.02 -7.21
C ASP A 112 -8.05 -17.83 -8.18
N VAL A 113 -8.14 -16.58 -7.68
CA VAL A 113 -8.03 -15.36 -8.46
C VAL A 113 -6.70 -14.67 -8.19
N VAL A 114 -6.01 -14.25 -9.25
CA VAL A 114 -4.87 -13.33 -9.16
C VAL A 114 -5.25 -12.00 -9.78
N VAL A 115 -5.07 -10.91 -9.03
CA VAL A 115 -5.25 -9.53 -9.53
C VAL A 115 -3.88 -8.96 -9.86
N LEU A 116 -3.68 -8.61 -11.11
CA LEU A 116 -2.39 -8.20 -11.67
C LEU A 116 -2.41 -6.73 -12.11
N GLN A 117 -1.36 -6.01 -11.74
CA GLN A 117 -1.05 -4.68 -12.28
C GLN A 117 0.31 -4.69 -12.95
N LEU A 118 0.38 -4.13 -14.16
CA LEU A 118 1.62 -3.95 -14.93
C LEU A 118 1.86 -2.44 -15.07
N LEU A 119 2.75 -1.90 -14.27
CA LEU A 119 2.92 -0.46 -14.06
C LEU A 119 4.06 0.16 -14.88
N THR A 120 4.83 -0.65 -15.61
CA THR A 120 5.93 -0.20 -16.48
C THR A 120 5.73 -0.69 -17.90
N CYS A 121 6.21 0.10 -18.87
CA CYS A 121 6.08 -0.20 -20.30
C CYS A 121 6.64 -1.60 -20.66
N ALA A 122 7.80 -1.96 -20.10
CA ALA A 122 8.42 -3.25 -20.36
C ALA A 122 7.60 -4.45 -19.89
N MET A 123 6.94 -4.33 -18.74
CA MET A 123 6.09 -5.41 -18.19
C MET A 123 4.74 -5.47 -18.92
N ASP A 124 4.20 -4.32 -19.30
CA ASP A 124 2.97 -4.25 -20.09
C ASP A 124 3.13 -4.94 -21.46
N GLN A 125 4.25 -4.72 -22.15
CA GLN A 125 4.59 -5.41 -23.41
C GLN A 125 4.73 -6.94 -23.28
N ARG A 126 4.93 -7.43 -22.05
CA ARG A 126 5.10 -8.84 -21.72
C ARG A 126 3.89 -9.41 -20.96
N LYS A 127 2.74 -8.73 -21.08
CA LYS A 127 1.51 -9.08 -20.39
C LYS A 127 1.15 -10.56 -20.56
N ASP A 128 1.07 -11.04 -21.79
CA ASP A 128 0.63 -12.40 -22.09
C ASP A 128 1.56 -13.45 -21.47
N LEU A 129 2.87 -13.18 -21.46
CA LEU A 129 3.87 -14.06 -20.87
C LEU A 129 3.73 -14.10 -19.34
N ILE A 130 3.57 -12.94 -18.69
CA ILE A 130 3.38 -12.86 -17.23
C ILE A 130 2.07 -13.53 -16.81
N VAL A 131 0.99 -13.29 -17.58
CA VAL A 131 -0.32 -13.93 -17.35
C VAL A 131 -0.23 -15.44 -17.48
N SER A 132 0.45 -15.97 -18.52
CA SER A 132 0.66 -17.41 -18.70
C SER A 132 1.39 -18.05 -17.51
N VAL A 133 2.46 -17.41 -17.02
CA VAL A 133 3.21 -17.90 -15.85
C VAL A 133 2.35 -17.90 -14.58
N LEU A 134 1.56 -16.83 -14.35
CA LEU A 134 0.67 -16.75 -13.18
C LEU A 134 -0.46 -17.76 -13.25
N ALA A 135 -1.07 -17.94 -14.43
CA ALA A 135 -2.15 -18.91 -14.65
C ALA A 135 -1.68 -20.37 -14.48
N ALA A 136 -0.38 -20.65 -14.69
CA ALA A 136 0.20 -21.97 -14.47
C ALA A 136 0.48 -22.30 -13.00
N LEU A 137 0.33 -21.32 -12.07
CA LEU A 137 0.55 -21.56 -10.64
C LEU A 137 -0.57 -22.47 -10.08
N PRO A 138 -0.23 -23.35 -9.10
CA PRO A 138 -1.23 -24.23 -8.49
C PRO A 138 -2.42 -23.47 -7.90
N GLY A 139 -3.63 -23.88 -8.27
CA GLY A 139 -4.89 -23.34 -7.76
C GLY A 139 -5.35 -22.03 -8.40
N VAL A 140 -4.57 -21.40 -9.27
CA VAL A 140 -4.99 -20.19 -10.01
C VAL A 140 -5.90 -20.61 -11.18
N ARG A 141 -7.07 -19.97 -11.28
CA ARG A 141 -8.05 -20.18 -12.36
C ARG A 141 -8.34 -18.89 -13.12
N HIS A 142 -8.16 -17.74 -12.48
CA HIS A 142 -8.53 -16.45 -13.02
C HIS A 142 -7.39 -15.45 -12.83
N VAL A 143 -7.10 -14.66 -13.87
CA VAL A 143 -6.20 -13.51 -13.77
C VAL A 143 -6.97 -12.28 -14.24
N VAL A 144 -7.11 -11.32 -13.31
CA VAL A 144 -7.80 -10.05 -13.53
C VAL A 144 -6.77 -8.94 -13.67
N GLY A 145 -6.79 -8.21 -14.76
CA GLY A 145 -5.96 -7.03 -14.97
C GLY A 145 -6.59 -5.79 -14.34
N ARG A 146 -5.82 -5.09 -13.49
CA ARG A 146 -6.23 -3.83 -12.84
C ARG A 146 -5.21 -2.72 -13.13
N ASN A 147 -5.04 -2.43 -14.40
CA ASN A 147 -4.15 -1.41 -14.92
C ASN A 147 -4.79 0.00 -14.88
N ASP A 148 -5.58 0.30 -13.86
CA ASP A 148 -6.27 1.56 -13.62
C ASP A 148 -5.48 2.54 -12.71
N ALA A 149 -4.26 2.17 -12.31
CA ALA A 149 -3.40 3.03 -11.49
C ALA A 149 -2.82 4.20 -12.31
N SER A 150 -2.96 5.43 -11.79
CA SER A 150 -2.52 6.67 -12.46
C SER A 150 -1.02 6.73 -12.78
N VAL A 151 -0.18 5.94 -12.10
CA VAL A 151 1.26 5.86 -12.39
C VAL A 151 1.55 5.36 -13.82
N ARG A 152 0.63 4.60 -14.41
CA ARG A 152 0.74 4.13 -15.81
C ARG A 152 0.77 5.27 -16.82
N THR A 153 0.07 6.35 -16.57
CA THR A 153 0.08 7.53 -17.47
C THR A 153 1.47 8.18 -17.52
N ALA A 154 2.24 8.13 -16.42
CA ALA A 154 3.63 8.61 -16.40
C ALA A 154 4.60 7.69 -17.17
N GLU A 155 4.21 6.43 -17.41
CA GLU A 155 4.94 5.49 -18.25
C GLU A 155 4.48 5.53 -19.73
N GLY A 156 3.48 6.37 -20.07
CA GLY A 156 2.88 6.46 -21.40
C GLY A 156 1.90 5.33 -21.72
N LEU A 157 1.35 4.67 -20.70
CA LEU A 157 0.47 3.52 -20.84
C LEU A 157 -1.02 3.90 -20.65
N PRO A 158 -1.96 3.27 -21.37
CA PRO A 158 -3.38 3.45 -21.15
C PRO A 158 -3.83 2.83 -19.82
N LEU A 159 -4.96 3.30 -19.31
CA LEU A 159 -5.66 2.66 -18.20
C LEU A 159 -6.60 1.59 -18.75
N GLU A 160 -6.55 0.40 -18.18
CA GLU A 160 -7.39 -0.72 -18.57
C GLU A 160 -7.74 -1.63 -17.40
N THR A 161 -8.92 -2.23 -17.44
CA THR A 161 -9.36 -3.25 -16.48
C THR A 161 -10.08 -4.35 -17.27
N GLY A 162 -9.86 -5.61 -16.90
CA GLY A 162 -10.53 -6.72 -17.56
C GLY A 162 -10.02 -8.09 -17.18
N MET A 163 -10.67 -9.11 -17.70
CA MET A 163 -10.21 -10.48 -17.59
C MET A 163 -9.05 -10.74 -18.55
N TRP A 164 -7.94 -11.24 -18.02
CA TRP A 164 -6.79 -11.61 -18.84
C TRP A 164 -6.59 -13.13 -18.93
N HIS A 165 -7.17 -13.89 -17.99
CA HIS A 165 -7.26 -15.34 -18.07
C HIS A 165 -8.48 -15.85 -17.29
N GLY A 166 -9.15 -16.89 -17.79
CA GLY A 166 -10.36 -17.45 -17.21
C GLY A 166 -11.59 -16.57 -17.42
N GLU A 167 -12.67 -16.87 -16.72
CA GLU A 167 -13.93 -16.15 -16.74
C GLU A 167 -14.02 -15.18 -15.56
N ASP A 168 -14.99 -14.24 -15.61
CA ASP A 168 -15.27 -13.34 -14.47
C ASP A 168 -15.59 -14.19 -13.21
N PRO A 169 -14.78 -14.10 -12.16
CA PRO A 169 -15.04 -14.87 -10.95
C PRO A 169 -16.25 -14.35 -10.16
N GLY A 170 -16.83 -13.22 -10.54
CA GLY A 170 -17.87 -12.52 -9.78
C GLY A 170 -17.38 -11.99 -8.44
N GLU A 171 -18.31 -11.66 -7.56
CA GLU A 171 -17.99 -11.28 -6.18
C GLU A 171 -17.53 -12.52 -5.38
N ARG A 172 -16.46 -12.37 -4.59
CA ARG A 172 -15.92 -13.43 -3.74
C ARG A 172 -15.91 -12.98 -2.28
N GLU A 173 -16.25 -13.92 -1.39
CA GLU A 173 -15.98 -13.77 0.03
C GLU A 173 -14.49 -14.09 0.29
N VAL A 174 -13.84 -13.21 1.05
CA VAL A 174 -12.42 -13.30 1.41
C VAL A 174 -12.29 -13.07 2.90
N ASP A 175 -11.66 -13.99 3.62
CA ASP A 175 -11.34 -13.82 5.04
C ASP A 175 -9.93 -13.26 5.19
N LEU A 176 -9.84 -11.99 5.58
CA LEU A 176 -8.58 -11.34 5.88
C LEU A 176 -8.40 -11.25 7.40
N ARG A 177 -7.71 -12.24 7.96
CA ARG A 177 -7.42 -12.34 9.40
C ARG A 177 -8.67 -12.27 10.30
N GLY A 178 -9.71 -12.98 9.91
CA GLY A 178 -10.96 -13.08 10.66
C GLY A 178 -11.98 -12.01 10.32
N VAL A 179 -11.66 -11.09 9.42
CA VAL A 179 -12.62 -10.14 8.84
C VAL A 179 -13.03 -10.62 7.45
N ARG A 180 -14.31 -10.92 7.26
CA ARG A 180 -14.86 -11.33 5.96
C ARG A 180 -15.18 -10.09 5.13
N PHE A 181 -14.59 -10.03 3.94
CA PHE A 181 -14.84 -9.02 2.93
C PHE A 181 -15.48 -9.65 1.69
N PHE A 182 -16.24 -8.84 0.99
CA PHE A 182 -16.82 -9.22 -0.29
C PHE A 182 -16.18 -8.35 -1.37
N VAL A 183 -15.43 -9.00 -2.26
CA VAL A 183 -14.57 -8.33 -3.24
C VAL A 183 -15.09 -8.58 -4.64
N ASN A 184 -15.35 -7.50 -5.38
CA ASN A 184 -15.52 -7.51 -6.82
C ASN A 184 -14.22 -7.06 -7.48
N PHE A 185 -13.56 -7.97 -8.18
CA PHE A 185 -12.21 -7.73 -8.72
C PHE A 185 -12.20 -6.80 -9.94
N LEU A 186 -13.30 -6.68 -10.67
CA LEU A 186 -13.40 -5.81 -11.84
C LEU A 186 -13.83 -4.39 -11.47
N GLN A 187 -14.61 -4.21 -10.40
CA GLN A 187 -15.24 -2.93 -10.03
C GLN A 187 -14.68 -2.31 -8.73
N GLY A 188 -13.94 -3.08 -7.90
CA GLY A 188 -13.41 -2.61 -6.62
C GLY A 188 -12.30 -1.57 -6.76
N GLN A 189 -11.95 -0.90 -5.67
CA GLN A 189 -10.79 0.01 -5.62
C GLN A 189 -9.47 -0.79 -5.60
N LYS A 190 -8.41 -0.25 -6.24
CA LYS A 190 -7.09 -0.88 -6.36
C LYS A 190 -7.21 -2.34 -6.87
N THR A 191 -6.53 -3.27 -6.19
CA THR A 191 -6.55 -4.72 -6.48
C THR A 191 -7.65 -5.47 -5.72
N GLY A 192 -8.47 -4.78 -4.90
CA GLY A 192 -9.58 -5.37 -4.12
C GLY A 192 -9.55 -4.95 -2.65
N LEU A 193 -8.56 -5.39 -1.88
CA LEU A 193 -8.40 -5.07 -0.46
C LEU A 193 -7.07 -4.36 -0.16
N TYR A 194 -6.98 -3.77 1.03
CA TYR A 194 -5.74 -3.20 1.57
C TYR A 194 -4.96 -4.29 2.31
N LEU A 195 -4.35 -5.22 1.57
CA LEU A 195 -3.57 -6.33 2.14
C LEU A 195 -2.36 -5.84 2.97
N ASP A 196 -1.85 -4.66 2.64
CA ASP A 196 -0.78 -3.98 3.37
C ASP A 196 -1.14 -3.64 4.82
N GLN A 197 -2.43 -3.51 5.15
CA GLN A 197 -2.95 -3.25 6.49
C GLN A 197 -3.39 -4.52 7.25
N ALA A 198 -3.33 -5.70 6.64
CA ALA A 198 -3.88 -6.92 7.21
C ALA A 198 -3.37 -7.23 8.63
N GLU A 199 -2.06 -7.07 8.87
CA GLU A 199 -1.47 -7.27 10.20
C GLU A 199 -1.86 -6.16 11.18
N ASN A 200 -2.00 -4.93 10.68
CA ASN A 200 -2.37 -3.78 11.50
C ASN A 200 -3.82 -3.87 11.99
N TYR A 201 -4.74 -4.47 11.22
CA TYR A 201 -6.10 -4.72 11.69
C TYR A 201 -6.10 -5.49 13.01
N ALA A 202 -5.40 -6.61 13.08
CA ALA A 202 -5.31 -7.42 14.29
C ALA A 202 -4.60 -6.69 15.45
N LEU A 203 -3.49 -5.98 15.16
CA LEU A 203 -2.71 -5.25 16.17
C LEU A 203 -3.50 -4.11 16.80
N VAL A 204 -4.30 -3.40 16.01
CA VAL A 204 -5.17 -2.31 16.48
C VAL A 204 -6.40 -2.86 17.19
N ALA A 205 -7.04 -3.89 16.63
CA ALA A 205 -8.21 -4.54 17.21
C ALA A 205 -7.93 -5.14 18.60
N ALA A 206 -6.69 -5.58 18.87
CA ALA A 206 -6.27 -6.03 20.20
C ALA A 206 -6.40 -4.95 21.30
N GLN A 207 -6.52 -3.67 20.91
CA GLN A 207 -6.76 -2.54 21.81
C GLN A 207 -8.26 -2.22 22.00
N ALA A 208 -9.18 -2.89 21.29
CA ALA A 208 -10.57 -2.44 21.16
C ALA A 208 -11.53 -2.98 22.24
N ARG A 209 -11.20 -4.11 22.89
CA ARG A 209 -12.13 -4.79 23.83
C ARG A 209 -12.68 -3.85 24.90
N GLY A 210 -14.01 -3.75 24.97
CA GLY A 210 -14.75 -2.92 25.94
C GLY A 210 -14.60 -1.40 25.73
N ARG A 211 -13.96 -0.97 24.64
CA ARG A 211 -13.70 0.43 24.33
C ARG A 211 -14.69 1.00 23.33
N ARG A 212 -14.86 2.29 23.38
CA ARG A 212 -15.51 3.11 22.36
C ARG A 212 -14.51 3.45 21.28
N VAL A 213 -14.76 3.00 20.05
CA VAL A 213 -13.81 3.09 18.91
C VAL A 213 -14.32 4.08 17.88
N LEU A 214 -13.42 4.92 17.37
CA LEU A 214 -13.63 5.77 16.20
C LEU A 214 -12.65 5.40 15.10
N ASP A 215 -13.14 4.94 13.95
CA ASP A 215 -12.36 4.64 12.77
C ASP A 215 -12.58 5.71 11.70
N CYS A 216 -11.56 6.51 11.42
CA CYS A 216 -11.59 7.59 10.44
C CYS A 216 -10.96 7.16 9.13
N PHE A 217 -11.59 7.53 7.99
CA PHE A 217 -11.23 7.07 6.66
C PHE A 217 -11.41 5.56 6.52
N SER A 218 -12.55 5.07 7.03
CA SER A 218 -12.79 3.63 7.25
C SER A 218 -12.84 2.80 5.97
N ASN A 219 -13.02 3.42 4.78
CA ASN A 219 -13.17 2.75 3.50
C ASN A 219 -14.22 1.61 3.59
N GLN A 220 -13.82 0.35 3.38
CA GLN A 220 -14.70 -0.83 3.47
C GLN A 220 -14.80 -1.42 4.88
N GLY A 221 -14.27 -0.74 5.91
CA GLY A 221 -14.45 -1.09 7.31
C GLY A 221 -13.42 -2.02 7.92
N GLY A 222 -12.22 -2.15 7.36
CA GLY A 222 -11.23 -3.10 7.84
C GLY A 222 -10.91 -2.97 9.32
N PHE A 223 -10.55 -1.79 9.79
CA PHE A 223 -10.31 -1.54 11.22
C PHE A 223 -11.58 -1.58 12.05
N ALA A 224 -12.67 -0.93 11.59
CA ALA A 224 -13.92 -0.87 12.32
C ALA A 224 -14.50 -2.26 12.63
N ILE A 225 -14.58 -3.12 11.61
CA ILE A 225 -15.10 -4.49 11.74
C ILE A 225 -14.19 -5.34 12.62
N ALA A 226 -12.85 -5.25 12.42
CA ALA A 226 -11.89 -5.96 13.25
C ALA A 226 -12.03 -5.57 14.75
N CYS A 227 -12.21 -4.28 15.04
CA CYS A 227 -12.43 -3.80 16.40
C CYS A 227 -13.75 -4.29 16.98
N ALA A 228 -14.83 -4.29 16.19
CA ALA A 228 -16.14 -4.81 16.62
C ALA A 228 -16.08 -6.31 16.93
N LEU A 229 -15.46 -7.12 16.06
CA LEU A 229 -15.20 -8.55 16.28
C LEU A 229 -14.34 -8.82 17.53
N ALA A 230 -13.40 -7.92 17.85
CA ALA A 230 -12.57 -8.02 19.06
C ALA A 230 -13.31 -7.63 20.35
N GLY A 231 -14.59 -7.26 20.27
CA GLY A 231 -15.44 -6.94 21.42
C GLY A 231 -15.36 -5.48 21.85
N ALA A 232 -15.21 -4.55 20.93
CA ALA A 232 -15.42 -3.13 21.19
C ALA A 232 -16.83 -2.90 21.78
N ALA A 233 -16.98 -1.95 22.71
CA ALA A 233 -18.28 -1.62 23.29
C ALA A 233 -19.17 -0.83 22.32
N ASP A 234 -18.56 -0.01 21.47
CA ASP A 234 -19.21 0.79 20.45
C ASP A 234 -18.18 1.10 19.35
N VAL A 235 -18.60 1.07 18.09
CA VAL A 235 -17.73 1.40 16.95
C VAL A 235 -18.42 2.39 16.04
N THR A 236 -17.79 3.55 15.85
CA THR A 236 -18.18 4.54 14.86
C THR A 236 -17.14 4.60 13.74
N ALA A 237 -17.60 4.41 12.52
CA ALA A 237 -16.78 4.51 11.31
C ALA A 237 -17.15 5.75 10.52
N VAL A 238 -16.18 6.55 10.08
CA VAL A 238 -16.39 7.76 9.29
C VAL A 238 -15.77 7.57 7.91
N GLU A 239 -16.61 7.68 6.88
CA GLU A 239 -16.22 7.52 5.47
C GLU A 239 -17.01 8.49 4.59
N SER A 240 -16.32 9.26 3.77
CA SER A 240 -16.96 10.29 2.91
C SER A 240 -17.48 9.74 1.59
N GLY A 241 -16.96 8.61 1.13
CA GLY A 241 -17.36 7.97 -0.13
C GLY A 241 -18.61 7.13 0.05
N ALA A 242 -19.73 7.51 -0.55
CA ALA A 242 -21.01 6.80 -0.43
C ALA A 242 -20.93 5.31 -0.79
N GLU A 243 -20.19 4.96 -1.85
CA GLU A 243 -19.99 3.57 -2.25
C GLU A 243 -19.18 2.79 -1.20
N SER A 244 -18.10 3.37 -0.68
CA SER A 244 -17.29 2.75 0.39
C SER A 244 -18.09 2.60 1.68
N ALA A 245 -18.88 3.61 2.06
CA ALA A 245 -19.75 3.57 3.23
C ALA A 245 -20.85 2.50 3.10
N ALA A 246 -21.45 2.35 1.92
CA ALA A 246 -22.41 1.28 1.65
C ALA A 246 -21.75 -0.10 1.74
N ARG A 247 -20.55 -0.27 1.17
CA ARG A 247 -19.78 -1.52 1.26
C ARG A 247 -19.38 -1.84 2.70
N LEU A 248 -19.03 -0.84 3.50
CA LEU A 248 -18.73 -1.00 4.93
C LEU A 248 -19.95 -1.55 5.69
N ARG A 249 -21.15 -0.97 5.48
CA ARG A 249 -22.39 -1.45 6.12
C ARG A 249 -22.69 -2.91 5.75
N ASP A 250 -22.53 -3.25 4.46
CA ASP A 250 -22.71 -4.62 3.98
C ASP A 250 -21.69 -5.60 4.61
N ASN A 251 -20.41 -5.25 4.60
CA ASN A 251 -19.37 -6.04 5.24
C ASN A 251 -19.62 -6.21 6.74
N ALA A 252 -19.99 -5.16 7.48
CA ALA A 252 -20.31 -5.25 8.91
C ALA A 252 -21.48 -6.21 9.17
N SER A 253 -22.58 -6.08 8.40
CA SER A 253 -23.73 -6.97 8.49
C SER A 253 -23.35 -8.43 8.25
N ARG A 254 -22.56 -8.71 7.21
CA ARG A 254 -22.12 -10.08 6.87
C ARG A 254 -21.12 -10.67 7.86
N ASN A 255 -20.43 -9.83 8.64
CA ASN A 255 -19.62 -10.26 9.79
C ASN A 255 -20.43 -10.42 11.08
N GLY A 256 -21.72 -10.06 11.08
CA GLY A 256 -22.60 -10.16 12.25
C GLY A 256 -22.23 -9.14 13.34
N VAL A 257 -21.67 -8.00 12.99
CA VAL A 257 -21.30 -6.93 13.92
C VAL A 257 -22.04 -5.63 13.62
N GLU A 258 -22.25 -4.84 14.66
CA GLU A 258 -22.81 -3.50 14.54
C GLU A 258 -21.69 -2.46 14.46
N VAL A 259 -21.76 -1.59 13.46
CA VAL A 259 -20.86 -0.45 13.24
C VAL A 259 -21.72 0.76 12.86
N GLY A 260 -21.66 1.82 13.66
CA GLY A 260 -22.26 3.10 13.29
C GLY A 260 -21.47 3.75 12.15
N VAL A 261 -22.12 4.06 11.03
CA VAL A 261 -21.46 4.63 9.84
C VAL A 261 -21.90 6.07 9.62
N ALA A 262 -20.96 7.00 9.81
CA ALA A 262 -21.13 8.42 9.48
C ALA A 262 -20.57 8.66 8.06
N GLU A 263 -21.47 8.99 7.12
CA GLU A 263 -21.11 9.29 5.73
C GLU A 263 -20.85 10.80 5.60
N GLU A 264 -19.65 11.22 6.01
CA GLU A 264 -19.22 12.61 5.98
C GLU A 264 -17.70 12.78 5.95
N ASP A 265 -17.26 14.02 5.76
CA ASP A 265 -15.84 14.37 5.81
C ASP A 265 -15.27 14.21 7.23
N VAL A 266 -14.13 13.53 7.35
CA VAL A 266 -13.50 13.23 8.65
C VAL A 266 -13.14 14.48 9.44
N PHE A 267 -12.63 15.55 8.81
CA PHE A 267 -12.27 16.77 9.51
C PHE A 267 -13.53 17.47 10.08
N SER A 268 -14.64 17.43 9.34
CA SER A 268 -15.94 17.95 9.76
C SER A 268 -16.50 17.15 10.93
N PHE A 269 -16.44 15.81 10.84
CA PHE A 269 -16.87 14.92 11.92
C PHE A 269 -16.09 15.19 13.21
N LEU A 270 -14.73 15.17 13.13
CA LEU A 270 -13.87 15.38 14.29
C LEU A 270 -14.13 16.74 14.97
N ASN A 271 -14.35 17.81 14.19
CA ASN A 271 -14.73 19.13 14.73
C ASN A 271 -16.06 19.09 15.45
N THR A 272 -17.05 18.40 14.90
CA THR A 272 -18.39 18.31 15.49
C THR A 272 -18.35 17.48 16.76
N ALA A 273 -17.66 16.34 16.75
CA ALA A 273 -17.48 15.47 17.92
C ALA A 273 -16.75 16.20 19.06
N ASP A 274 -15.68 16.96 18.75
CA ASP A 274 -14.96 17.72 19.77
C ASP A 274 -15.83 18.83 20.40
N ARG A 275 -16.60 19.58 19.60
CA ARG A 275 -17.55 20.59 20.10
C ARG A 275 -18.64 20.00 20.99
N ARG A 276 -19.04 18.75 20.74
CA ARG A 276 -20.00 17.99 21.56
C ARG A 276 -19.34 17.31 22.76
N ASN A 277 -18.03 17.47 22.92
CA ASN A 277 -17.23 16.78 23.94
C ASN A 277 -17.40 15.24 23.89
N GLU A 278 -17.60 14.69 22.70
CA GLU A 278 -17.61 13.25 22.47
C GLU A 278 -16.19 12.71 22.58
N LYS A 279 -16.02 11.60 23.31
CA LYS A 279 -14.71 10.98 23.53
C LYS A 279 -14.73 9.50 23.15
N TYR A 280 -13.60 9.06 22.59
CA TYR A 280 -13.35 7.70 22.16
C TYR A 280 -12.09 7.16 22.84
N ASP A 281 -12.11 5.87 23.17
CA ASP A 281 -10.99 5.21 23.85
C ASP A 281 -9.95 4.68 22.89
N LEU A 282 -10.34 4.45 21.65
CA LEU A 282 -9.47 4.11 20.53
C LEU A 282 -9.87 4.97 19.32
N VAL A 283 -8.93 5.76 18.81
CA VAL A 283 -9.11 6.54 17.59
C VAL A 283 -8.15 6.01 16.53
N ILE A 284 -8.66 5.76 15.33
CA ILE A 284 -7.89 5.26 14.19
C ILE A 284 -7.92 6.32 13.10
N LEU A 285 -6.75 6.69 12.57
CA LEU A 285 -6.56 7.69 11.52
C LEU A 285 -5.75 7.06 10.39
N ASP A 286 -6.42 6.57 9.35
CA ASP A 286 -5.76 6.00 8.15
C ASP A 286 -6.12 6.80 6.88
N PRO A 287 -5.66 8.05 6.77
CA PRO A 287 -6.01 8.93 5.67
C PRO A 287 -5.42 8.45 4.34
N PRO A 288 -6.06 8.83 3.21
CA PRO A 288 -5.42 8.69 1.91
C PRO A 288 -4.13 9.50 1.85
N SER A 289 -3.27 9.21 0.85
CA SER A 289 -2.02 9.93 0.69
C SER A 289 -2.24 11.45 0.53
N PHE A 290 -1.70 12.24 1.45
CA PHE A 290 -1.80 13.71 1.39
C PHE A 290 -0.85 14.33 0.35
N THR A 291 0.12 13.57 -0.17
CA THR A 291 0.96 14.06 -1.26
C THR A 291 1.45 12.94 -2.18
N ARG A 292 1.46 13.25 -3.48
CA ARG A 292 2.08 12.43 -4.53
C ARG A 292 3.34 13.10 -5.11
N ALA A 293 3.71 14.29 -4.61
CA ALA A 293 4.84 15.05 -5.12
C ALA A 293 5.75 15.53 -3.99
N ARG A 294 7.07 15.42 -4.20
CA ARG A 294 8.07 15.86 -3.21
C ARG A 294 7.95 17.34 -2.86
N SER A 295 7.57 18.19 -3.80
CA SER A 295 7.36 19.63 -3.57
C SER A 295 6.20 19.95 -2.62
N LYS A 296 5.29 19.00 -2.37
CA LYS A 296 4.10 19.16 -1.51
C LYS A 296 4.24 18.51 -0.13
N VAL A 297 5.43 18.02 0.22
CA VAL A 297 5.67 17.34 1.52
C VAL A 297 5.35 18.25 2.70
N HIS A 298 5.74 19.52 2.65
CA HIS A 298 5.47 20.47 3.73
C HIS A 298 3.95 20.67 3.96
N ASP A 299 3.18 20.76 2.89
CA ASP A 299 1.71 20.88 2.98
C ASP A 299 1.09 19.60 3.55
N ALA A 300 1.59 18.42 3.14
CA ALA A 300 1.15 17.14 3.69
C ALA A 300 1.44 17.02 5.20
N LEU A 301 2.61 17.46 5.64
CA LEU A 301 2.97 17.45 7.08
C LEU A 301 2.07 18.36 7.91
N ARG A 302 1.67 19.53 7.35
CA ARG A 302 0.66 20.39 8.01
C ARG A 302 -0.70 19.68 8.11
N GLY A 303 -1.10 18.97 7.06
CA GLY A 303 -2.34 18.17 7.07
C GLY A 303 -2.30 17.06 8.12
N TYR A 304 -1.19 16.32 8.21
CA TYR A 304 -1.00 15.31 9.28
C TYR A 304 -1.04 15.93 10.68
N ARG A 305 -0.36 17.06 10.91
CA ARG A 305 -0.40 17.77 12.19
C ARG A 305 -1.81 18.17 12.58
N ASP A 306 -2.59 18.75 11.66
CA ASP A 306 -3.98 19.14 11.90
C ASP A 306 -4.87 17.92 12.18
N LEU A 307 -4.70 16.82 11.44
CA LEU A 307 -5.41 15.57 11.68
C LEU A 307 -5.15 15.00 13.07
N HIS A 308 -3.89 15.00 13.51
CA HIS A 308 -3.51 14.54 14.86
C HIS A 308 -4.04 15.46 15.96
N LEU A 309 -4.01 16.78 15.76
CA LEU A 309 -4.64 17.75 16.68
C LEU A 309 -6.11 17.41 16.91
N ARG A 310 -6.88 17.22 15.83
CA ARG A 310 -8.32 16.92 15.91
C ARG A 310 -8.60 15.53 16.49
N GLY A 311 -7.85 14.51 16.06
CA GLY A 311 -7.94 13.16 16.61
C GLY A 311 -7.66 13.13 18.11
N ALA A 312 -6.67 13.89 18.57
CA ALA A 312 -6.37 14.04 19.99
C ALA A 312 -7.47 14.79 20.78
N GLY A 313 -8.19 15.71 20.13
CA GLY A 313 -9.33 16.42 20.70
C GLY A 313 -10.46 15.48 21.15
N VAL A 314 -10.73 14.46 20.34
CA VAL A 314 -11.79 13.47 20.61
C VAL A 314 -11.31 12.23 21.38
N LEU A 315 -10.00 12.11 21.66
CA LEU A 315 -9.42 10.98 22.38
C LEU A 315 -9.69 11.10 23.89
N SER A 316 -10.06 10.00 24.56
CA SER A 316 -10.22 9.96 26.02
C SER A 316 -8.87 10.16 26.74
N ALA A 317 -8.87 10.38 28.06
CA ALA A 317 -7.69 10.75 28.84
C ALA A 317 -6.54 9.72 28.75
N GLN A 318 -6.89 8.44 28.71
CA GLN A 318 -5.97 7.30 28.59
C GLN A 318 -6.23 6.51 27.31
N GLY A 319 -6.75 7.19 26.28
CA GLY A 319 -7.12 6.57 25.02
C GLY A 319 -5.88 6.20 24.19
N VAL A 320 -6.12 5.34 23.21
CA VAL A 320 -5.14 4.88 22.24
C VAL A 320 -5.39 5.52 20.88
N LEU A 321 -4.37 6.00 20.23
CA LEU A 321 -4.41 6.54 18.88
C LEU A 321 -3.59 5.63 17.96
N ALA A 322 -4.24 5.02 16.97
CA ALA A 322 -3.58 4.36 15.86
C ALA A 322 -3.59 5.32 14.65
N THR A 323 -2.45 5.61 14.08
CA THR A 323 -2.36 6.55 12.97
C THR A 323 -1.40 6.08 11.89
N PHE A 324 -1.74 6.35 10.61
CA PHE A 324 -1.02 5.84 9.46
C PHE A 324 -0.73 6.92 8.42
N SER A 325 0.26 6.64 7.58
CA SER A 325 0.56 7.42 6.39
C SER A 325 1.06 6.50 5.28
N CYS A 326 0.40 6.51 4.13
CA CYS A 326 0.84 5.87 2.89
C CYS A 326 1.55 6.85 1.92
N SER A 327 1.88 8.07 2.35
CA SER A 327 2.55 9.08 1.52
C SER A 327 4.03 8.72 1.32
N HIS A 328 4.41 8.30 0.11
CA HIS A 328 5.77 7.86 -0.22
C HIS A 328 6.87 8.89 0.09
N HIS A 329 6.58 10.19 -0.10
CA HIS A 329 7.54 11.26 0.10
C HIS A 329 7.66 11.75 1.55
N VAL A 330 6.79 11.29 2.44
CA VAL A 330 6.84 11.58 3.87
C VAL A 330 7.65 10.48 4.55
N SER A 331 8.77 10.83 5.17
CA SER A 331 9.58 9.86 5.94
C SER A 331 8.88 9.47 7.25
N ALA A 332 9.28 8.33 7.84
CA ALA A 332 8.77 7.93 9.16
C ALA A 332 9.08 8.97 10.25
N GLY A 333 10.29 9.56 10.22
CA GLY A 333 10.67 10.60 11.16
C GLY A 333 9.86 11.89 11.00
N ASP A 334 9.58 12.31 9.76
CA ASP A 334 8.74 13.48 9.50
C ASP A 334 7.30 13.24 9.96
N PHE A 335 6.78 12.03 9.73
CA PHE A 335 5.44 11.64 10.19
C PHE A 335 5.34 11.62 11.71
N GLU A 336 6.33 11.03 12.42
CA GLU A 336 6.41 11.03 13.87
C GLU A 336 6.47 12.47 14.41
N THR A 337 7.25 13.35 13.77
CA THR A 337 7.35 14.77 14.14
C THR A 337 6.02 15.49 13.98
N ALA A 338 5.30 15.26 12.87
CA ALA A 338 3.98 15.86 12.64
C ALA A 338 2.95 15.36 13.67
N ALA A 339 2.99 14.07 14.02
CA ALA A 339 2.12 13.50 15.04
C ALA A 339 2.40 14.12 16.43
N ALA A 340 3.66 14.20 16.82
CA ALA A 340 4.05 14.82 18.08
C ALA A 340 3.64 16.30 18.18
N ALA A 341 3.78 17.05 17.07
CA ALA A 341 3.36 18.45 17.01
C ALA A 341 1.85 18.60 17.14
N GLY A 342 1.05 17.76 16.46
CA GLY A 342 -0.41 17.80 16.56
C GLY A 342 -0.92 17.44 17.96
N LEU A 343 -0.30 16.44 18.61
CA LEU A 343 -0.60 16.10 20.00
C LEU A 343 -0.25 17.25 20.94
N ALA A 344 0.90 17.91 20.76
CA ALA A 344 1.31 19.04 21.57
C ALA A 344 0.36 20.24 21.41
N ASP A 345 -0.13 20.51 20.20
CA ASP A 345 -1.16 21.55 19.95
C ASP A 345 -2.46 21.24 20.71
N ALA A 346 -2.82 19.96 20.84
CA ALA A 346 -3.95 19.49 21.66
C ALA A 346 -3.62 19.47 23.17
N ARG A 347 -2.45 19.95 23.59
CA ARG A 347 -1.96 19.87 24.98
C ARG A 347 -1.93 18.45 25.54
N ARG A 348 -1.55 17.49 24.69
CA ARG A 348 -1.45 16.07 25.02
C ARG A 348 -0.04 15.56 24.80
N SER A 349 0.33 14.53 25.54
CA SER A 349 1.54 13.73 25.35
C SER A 349 1.14 12.27 25.14
N ALA A 350 1.94 11.50 24.43
CA ALA A 350 1.68 10.07 24.22
C ALA A 350 2.98 9.26 24.32
N ARG A 351 2.82 7.97 24.66
CA ARG A 351 3.84 6.94 24.55
C ARG A 351 3.66 6.19 23.24
N VAL A 352 4.77 5.86 22.58
CA VAL A 352 4.74 4.94 21.44
C VAL A 352 4.66 3.51 21.98
N LEU A 353 3.51 2.87 21.78
CA LEU A 353 3.33 1.44 22.08
C LEU A 353 3.98 0.58 21.01
N ARG A 354 3.80 0.98 19.74
CA ARG A 354 4.35 0.25 18.58
C ARG A 354 4.50 1.16 17.37
N ARG A 355 5.56 0.91 16.58
CA ARG A 355 5.65 1.39 15.20
C ARG A 355 5.04 0.33 14.29
N LEU A 356 4.16 0.74 13.39
CA LEU A 356 3.43 -0.10 12.47
C LEU A 356 3.96 0.12 11.05
N THR A 357 3.95 -0.94 10.26
CA THR A 357 4.43 -0.93 8.87
C THR A 357 3.46 -1.72 7.99
N GLN A 358 3.76 -1.78 6.70
CA GLN A 358 3.07 -2.69 5.79
C GLN A 358 3.26 -4.15 6.19
N SER A 359 2.25 -4.98 5.90
CA SER A 359 2.26 -6.42 6.21
C SER A 359 3.44 -7.14 5.54
N ALA A 360 3.83 -8.29 6.09
CA ALA A 360 5.02 -9.05 5.69
C ALA A 360 5.05 -9.43 4.21
N ASP A 361 3.89 -9.64 3.59
CA ASP A 361 3.76 -9.92 2.15
C ASP A 361 4.13 -8.74 1.23
N HIS A 362 4.37 -7.56 1.81
CA HIS A 362 4.87 -6.35 1.14
C HIS A 362 6.33 -6.06 1.55
N PRO A 363 7.33 -6.83 1.06
CA PRO A 363 8.71 -6.70 1.52
C PRO A 363 9.31 -5.32 1.23
N VAL A 364 10.20 -4.90 2.13
CA VAL A 364 11.00 -3.68 1.95
C VAL A 364 12.42 -4.06 1.58
N ALA A 365 12.85 -3.66 0.38
CA ALA A 365 14.22 -3.87 -0.06
C ALA A 365 15.13 -2.76 0.51
N LEU A 366 16.15 -3.15 1.30
CA LEU A 366 17.03 -2.18 1.98
C LEU A 366 17.71 -1.20 1.01
N HIS A 367 18.07 -1.68 -0.17
CA HIS A 367 18.72 -0.86 -1.20
C HIS A 367 17.75 0.00 -2.01
N LEU A 368 16.43 -0.21 -1.84
CA LEU A 368 15.35 0.51 -2.49
C LEU A 368 14.27 0.87 -1.44
N PRO A 369 14.55 1.84 -0.57
CA PRO A 369 13.66 2.20 0.53
C PRO A 369 12.27 2.65 0.07
N GLU A 370 12.12 3.04 -1.19
CA GLU A 370 10.84 3.38 -1.82
C GLU A 370 9.85 2.21 -1.87
N THR A 371 10.30 0.96 -1.66
CA THR A 371 9.42 -0.21 -1.53
C THR A 371 8.68 -0.24 -0.18
N GLY A 372 9.16 0.52 0.81
CA GLY A 372 8.50 0.74 2.10
C GLY A 372 7.74 2.06 2.09
N TYR A 373 6.42 2.02 2.07
CA TYR A 373 5.59 3.22 1.94
C TYR A 373 4.62 3.44 3.10
N LEU A 374 4.20 2.38 3.78
CA LEU A 374 3.28 2.48 4.91
C LEU A 374 4.07 2.66 6.21
N LYS A 375 3.74 3.67 6.96
CA LYS A 375 4.22 3.93 8.31
C LYS A 375 3.04 4.25 9.21
N GLY A 376 3.09 3.70 10.42
CA GLY A 376 2.06 3.92 11.42
C GLY A 376 2.61 3.97 12.82
N LEU A 377 1.83 4.52 13.71
CA LEU A 377 2.09 4.61 15.13
C LEU A 377 0.88 4.13 15.91
N LEU A 378 1.12 3.29 16.91
CA LEU A 378 0.16 3.00 17.95
C LEU A 378 0.63 3.74 19.20
N LEU A 379 -0.16 4.71 19.64
CA LEU A 379 0.17 5.67 20.69
C LEU A 379 -0.80 5.54 21.85
N GLU A 380 -0.33 5.61 23.09
CA GLU A 380 -1.16 5.71 24.28
C GLU A 380 -1.07 7.13 24.84
N ALA A 381 -2.21 7.79 25.03
CA ALA A 381 -2.24 9.10 25.65
C ALA A 381 -1.75 9.03 27.09
N MET A 382 -0.83 9.93 27.46
CA MET A 382 -0.34 10.04 28.82
C MET A 382 -1.29 10.90 29.66
N PRO A 383 -1.45 10.60 30.97
CA PRO A 383 -2.13 11.51 31.88
C PRO A 383 -1.53 12.91 31.79
N GLY A 384 -2.38 13.95 31.87
CA GLY A 384 -1.93 15.34 31.79
C GLY A 384 -0.80 15.62 32.79
N ARG A 385 0.25 16.23 32.28
CA ARG A 385 1.33 16.81 33.13
C ARG A 385 1.00 18.25 33.43
#